data_abd758a946a61f94c54389f63f667334
#
_entry.id   abd758a946a61f94c54389f63f667334
#
_cell.length_a   1.000
_cell.length_b   1.000
_cell.length_c   1.000
_cell.angle_alpha   90.00
_cell.angle_beta   90.00
_cell.angle_gamma   90.00
#
_symmetry.space_group_name_H-M   'P 1'
#
loop_
_entity.id
_entity.type
_entity.pdbx_description
1 polymer ?
#
loop_
_entity_poly.entity_id
_entity_poly.type
_entity_poly.pdbx_seq_one_letter_code
_entity_poly.pdbx_strand_id
1 'polypeptide(L)'
;MKKENDKKVTSRASQTRSNTERPKEWAPPSSLDAPPAPDGFRHRWIRAESLGFHDSKNISGRLRSGYELVRADEYKDTDYPVVTDGKYAGVIGVGGLLLARVPEEIARSRTEYFKKQSEGQEEAIENDLMREEHKSMPINVDRQSRTTF
;
A
#
# COMPACT_ATOMS: atom_id res chain seq x y z
N MET A 1 47.64 2.25 -52.50
CA MET A 1 47.48 2.73 -51.11
C MET A 1 46.44 1.83 -50.40
N LYS A 2 46.87 0.85 -49.67
CA LYS A 2 46.04 -0.03 -48.86
C LYS A 2 45.79 0.63 -47.49
N LYS A 3 44.53 0.94 -47.16
CA LYS A 3 44.13 1.34 -45.80
C LYS A 3 44.01 0.09 -44.97
N GLU A 4 44.91 -0.09 -44.04
CA GLU A 4 44.85 -1.08 -42.98
C GLU A 4 43.72 -0.69 -41.99
N ASN A 5 42.75 -1.59 -41.86
CA ASN A 5 41.68 -1.48 -40.87
C ASN A 5 42.21 -2.09 -39.55
N ASP A 6 42.70 -1.23 -38.67
CA ASP A 6 43.02 -1.60 -37.28
C ASP A 6 41.73 -1.99 -36.57
N LYS A 7 41.42 -3.28 -36.56
CA LYS A 7 40.41 -3.85 -35.67
C LYS A 7 40.99 -3.85 -34.23
N LYS A 8 40.55 -2.87 -33.47
CA LYS A 8 40.80 -2.78 -32.03
C LYS A 8 40.27 -4.04 -31.35
N VAL A 9 41.15 -4.96 -31.06
CA VAL A 9 40.81 -6.21 -30.32
C VAL A 9 40.52 -5.84 -28.87
N THR A 10 39.27 -5.71 -28.55
CA THR A 10 38.83 -5.54 -27.16
C THR A 10 39.09 -6.82 -26.41
N SER A 11 39.82 -6.73 -25.31
CA SER A 11 40.17 -7.90 -24.51
C SER A 11 38.90 -8.59 -23.95
N ARG A 12 38.93 -9.92 -23.89
CA ARG A 12 37.83 -10.74 -23.36
C ARG A 12 37.35 -10.27 -21.97
N ALA A 13 38.25 -9.75 -21.16
CA ALA A 13 37.95 -9.21 -19.84
C ALA A 13 37.13 -7.91 -19.86
N SER A 14 37.28 -7.07 -20.92
CA SER A 14 36.47 -5.84 -21.04
C SER A 14 35.06 -6.12 -21.56
N GLN A 15 34.88 -7.17 -22.38
CA GLN A 15 33.57 -7.59 -22.87
C GLN A 15 32.70 -8.21 -21.76
N THR A 16 33.32 -8.95 -20.83
CA THR A 16 32.61 -9.56 -19.70
C THR A 16 32.17 -8.53 -18.65
N ARG A 17 32.89 -7.41 -18.53
CA ARG A 17 32.55 -6.33 -17.58
C ARG A 17 31.48 -5.36 -18.05
N SER A 18 31.25 -5.24 -19.35
CA SER A 18 30.28 -4.29 -19.91
C SER A 18 28.84 -4.79 -19.84
N ASN A 19 28.60 -6.09 -19.69
CA ASN A 19 27.28 -6.69 -19.68
C ASN A 19 26.82 -7.21 -18.31
N THR A 20 27.63 -7.04 -17.26
CA THR A 20 27.20 -7.43 -15.91
C THR A 20 26.60 -6.21 -15.23
N GLU A 21 25.30 -6.03 -15.39
CA GLU A 21 24.56 -5.17 -14.46
C GLU A 21 24.86 -5.67 -13.04
N ARG A 22 25.34 -4.78 -12.18
CA ARG A 22 25.54 -5.14 -10.78
C ARG A 22 24.20 -5.61 -10.23
N PRO A 23 24.12 -6.80 -9.62
CA PRO A 23 22.89 -7.24 -9.00
C PRO A 23 22.46 -6.16 -8.00
N LYS A 24 21.19 -5.77 -8.08
CA LYS A 24 20.60 -4.89 -7.07
C LYS A 24 20.83 -5.51 -5.71
N GLU A 25 21.10 -4.70 -4.69
CA GLU A 25 21.17 -5.20 -3.33
C GLU A 25 19.95 -6.07 -3.03
N TRP A 26 20.22 -7.29 -2.54
CA TRP A 26 19.14 -8.21 -2.19
C TRP A 26 18.32 -7.62 -1.04
N ALA A 27 17.04 -7.45 -1.26
CA ALA A 27 16.07 -7.12 -0.22
C ALA A 27 15.09 -8.29 -0.10
N PRO A 28 14.66 -8.65 1.10
CA PRO A 28 13.66 -9.70 1.26
C PRO A 28 12.36 -9.29 0.53
N PRO A 29 11.78 -10.19 -0.29
CA PRO A 29 10.54 -9.90 -0.98
C PRO A 29 9.42 -9.67 0.04
N SER A 30 8.58 -8.68 -0.18
CA SER A 30 7.41 -8.46 0.66
C SER A 30 6.36 -9.53 0.38
N SER A 31 5.80 -10.13 1.43
CA SER A 31 4.69 -11.07 1.29
C SER A 31 3.39 -10.40 0.81
N LEU A 32 3.33 -9.07 0.87
CA LEU A 32 2.18 -8.26 0.46
C LEU A 32 2.45 -7.48 -0.84
N ASP A 33 3.34 -7.99 -1.68
CA ASP A 33 3.53 -7.40 -3.01
C ASP A 33 2.23 -7.51 -3.80
N ALA A 34 1.85 -6.38 -4.41
CA ALA A 34 0.63 -6.26 -5.19
C ALA A 34 0.94 -5.73 -6.58
N PRO A 35 0.17 -6.13 -7.61
CA PRO A 35 0.30 -5.52 -8.92
C PRO A 35 0.06 -4.01 -8.86
N PRO A 36 0.58 -3.24 -9.81
CA PRO A 36 0.28 -1.82 -9.91
C PRO A 36 -1.22 -1.63 -10.10
N ALA A 37 -1.79 -0.65 -9.40
CA ALA A 37 -3.19 -0.31 -9.59
C ALA A 37 -3.40 0.34 -10.97
N PRO A 38 -4.54 0.10 -11.63
CA PRO A 38 -4.92 0.83 -12.84
C PRO A 38 -5.05 2.33 -12.55
N ASP A 39 -4.89 3.16 -13.59
CA ASP A 39 -5.04 4.61 -13.49
C ASP A 39 -6.39 4.99 -12.88
N GLY A 40 -6.36 5.88 -11.89
CA GLY A 40 -7.57 6.32 -11.17
C GLY A 40 -8.05 5.37 -10.07
N PHE A 41 -7.32 4.29 -9.82
CA PHE A 41 -7.64 3.34 -8.75
C PHE A 41 -6.50 3.20 -7.75
N ARG A 42 -6.87 2.82 -6.53
CA ARG A 42 -5.94 2.53 -5.44
C ARG A 42 -6.15 1.12 -4.94
N HIS A 43 -5.08 0.34 -4.84
CA HIS A 43 -5.12 -1.00 -4.23
C HIS A 43 -5.06 -0.92 -2.71
N ARG A 44 -5.73 -1.88 -2.08
CA ARG A 44 -5.71 -2.07 -0.63
C ARG A 44 -5.93 -3.54 -0.27
N TRP A 45 -5.16 -4.04 0.68
CA TRP A 45 -5.40 -5.34 1.30
C TRP A 45 -6.55 -5.25 2.30
N ILE A 46 -7.50 -6.17 2.18
CA ILE A 46 -8.69 -6.27 3.05
C ILE A 46 -8.65 -7.61 3.76
N ARG A 47 -8.82 -7.61 5.06
CA ARG A 47 -8.90 -8.85 5.84
C ARG A 47 -10.21 -9.58 5.54
N ALA A 48 -10.07 -10.83 5.08
CA ALA A 48 -11.17 -11.75 4.82
C ALA A 48 -11.30 -12.80 5.90
N GLU A 49 -10.19 -13.12 6.53
CA GLU A 49 -10.11 -14.17 7.55
C GLU A 49 -9.21 -13.74 8.71
N SER A 50 -9.59 -14.13 9.90
CA SER A 50 -8.80 -13.93 11.11
C SER A 50 -8.89 -15.18 11.97
N LEU A 51 -7.74 -15.78 12.30
CA LEU A 51 -7.66 -16.99 13.13
C LEU A 51 -8.52 -18.16 12.62
N GLY A 52 -8.64 -18.33 11.30
CA GLY A 52 -9.46 -19.38 10.67
C GLY A 52 -10.96 -19.05 10.58
N PHE A 53 -11.38 -17.87 11.01
CA PHE A 53 -12.77 -17.43 10.93
C PHE A 53 -12.96 -16.36 9.85
N HIS A 54 -14.00 -16.50 9.02
CA HIS A 54 -14.37 -15.52 8.02
C HIS A 54 -14.85 -14.21 8.63
N ASP A 55 -14.24 -13.09 8.21
CA ASP A 55 -14.65 -11.74 8.60
C ASP A 55 -15.62 -11.14 7.57
N SER A 56 -16.81 -11.74 7.48
CA SER A 56 -17.85 -11.32 6.52
C SER A 56 -18.27 -9.87 6.75
N LYS A 57 -18.25 -9.38 7.99
CA LYS A 57 -18.61 -8.00 8.33
C LYS A 57 -17.65 -6.99 7.71
N ASN A 58 -16.35 -7.25 7.81
CA ASN A 58 -15.34 -6.38 7.23
C ASN A 58 -15.44 -6.34 5.71
N ILE A 59 -15.53 -7.51 5.05
CA ILE A 59 -15.63 -7.57 3.59
C ILE A 59 -16.90 -6.89 3.09
N SER A 60 -18.07 -7.22 3.66
CA SER A 60 -19.32 -6.62 3.21
C SER A 60 -19.34 -5.09 3.42
N GLY A 61 -18.76 -4.61 4.51
CA GLY A 61 -18.59 -3.18 4.76
C GLY A 61 -17.71 -2.50 3.72
N ARG A 62 -16.61 -3.16 3.31
CA ARG A 62 -15.72 -2.63 2.27
C ARG A 62 -16.36 -2.62 0.90
N LEU A 63 -17.03 -3.70 0.51
CA LEU A 63 -17.73 -3.77 -0.78
C LEU A 63 -18.83 -2.69 -0.87
N ARG A 64 -19.58 -2.45 0.20
CA ARG A 64 -20.56 -1.34 0.26
C ARG A 64 -19.91 0.05 0.19
N SER A 65 -18.67 0.17 0.60
CA SER A 65 -17.88 1.41 0.51
C SER A 65 -17.25 1.64 -0.86
N GLY A 66 -17.59 0.84 -1.89
CA GLY A 66 -17.11 1.00 -3.25
C GLY A 66 -15.79 0.28 -3.55
N TYR A 67 -15.37 -0.66 -2.69
CA TYR A 67 -14.22 -1.52 -3.00
C TYR A 67 -14.65 -2.70 -3.87
N GLU A 68 -13.82 -3.05 -4.85
CA GLU A 68 -13.95 -4.22 -5.71
C GLU A 68 -12.78 -5.16 -5.47
N LEU A 69 -13.04 -6.47 -5.44
CA LEU A 69 -11.98 -7.46 -5.31
C LEU A 69 -11.21 -7.62 -6.63
N VAL A 70 -9.90 -7.66 -6.55
CA VAL A 70 -9.02 -7.78 -7.71
C VAL A 70 -8.81 -9.27 -8.03
N ARG A 71 -9.13 -9.66 -9.27
CA ARG A 71 -8.98 -11.02 -9.74
C ARG A 71 -7.62 -11.23 -10.40
N ALA A 72 -7.07 -12.42 -10.23
CA ALA A 72 -5.81 -12.80 -10.86
C ALA A 72 -5.87 -12.78 -12.39
N ASP A 73 -7.06 -13.04 -12.97
CA ASP A 73 -7.28 -13.05 -14.42
C ASP A 73 -6.97 -11.68 -15.08
N GLU A 74 -7.02 -10.61 -14.31
CA GLU A 74 -6.71 -9.26 -14.79
C GLU A 74 -5.19 -9.03 -14.98
N TYR A 75 -4.35 -9.85 -14.32
CA TYR A 75 -2.89 -9.72 -14.29
C TYR A 75 -2.20 -11.02 -14.74
N LYS A 76 -2.38 -11.42 -15.99
CA LYS A 76 -1.94 -12.69 -16.54
C LYS A 76 -0.41 -12.88 -16.60
N ASP A 77 0.35 -11.80 -16.56
CA ASP A 77 1.80 -11.84 -16.75
C ASP A 77 2.60 -11.94 -15.43
N THR A 78 1.93 -12.08 -14.30
CA THR A 78 2.56 -12.02 -12.98
C THR A 78 2.04 -13.13 -12.07
N ASP A 79 2.97 -13.77 -11.37
CA ASP A 79 2.69 -14.89 -10.48
C ASP A 79 2.36 -14.40 -9.05
N TYR A 80 1.21 -13.74 -8.90
CA TYR A 80 0.72 -13.35 -7.59
C TYR A 80 -0.04 -14.50 -6.92
N PRO A 81 0.03 -14.61 -5.59
CA PRO A 81 -0.72 -15.61 -4.85
C PRO A 81 -2.23 -15.41 -5.01
N VAL A 82 -2.93 -16.47 -5.31
CA VAL A 82 -4.36 -16.50 -5.61
C VAL A 82 -5.07 -17.41 -4.61
N VAL A 83 -6.25 -17.00 -4.17
CA VAL A 83 -7.11 -17.86 -3.37
C VAL A 83 -7.68 -18.97 -4.26
N THR A 84 -7.41 -20.22 -3.92
CA THR A 84 -7.80 -21.40 -4.72
C THR A 84 -9.19 -21.88 -4.39
N ASP A 85 -9.63 -21.76 -3.13
CA ASP A 85 -10.84 -22.36 -2.64
C ASP A 85 -11.82 -21.37 -2.03
N GLY A 86 -13.09 -21.74 -2.02
CA GLY A 86 -14.14 -21.00 -1.34
C GLY A 86 -14.76 -19.85 -2.15
N LYS A 87 -15.43 -18.96 -1.45
CA LYS A 87 -16.22 -17.87 -2.05
C LYS A 87 -15.37 -16.87 -2.84
N TYR A 88 -14.10 -16.72 -2.49
CA TYR A 88 -13.17 -15.76 -3.08
C TYR A 88 -12.15 -16.39 -4.01
N ALA A 89 -12.42 -17.60 -4.50
CA ALA A 89 -11.56 -18.28 -5.46
C ALA A 89 -11.31 -17.41 -6.70
N GLY A 90 -10.05 -17.33 -7.13
CA GLY A 90 -9.61 -16.50 -8.26
C GLY A 90 -9.28 -15.05 -7.90
N VAL A 91 -9.46 -14.63 -6.64
CA VAL A 91 -9.04 -13.31 -6.14
C VAL A 91 -7.59 -13.38 -5.67
N ILE A 92 -6.83 -12.32 -5.92
CA ILE A 92 -5.47 -12.22 -5.39
C ILE A 92 -5.55 -12.10 -3.87
N GLY A 93 -4.91 -13.02 -3.16
CA GLY A 93 -4.98 -13.05 -1.70
C GLY A 93 -3.84 -13.82 -1.04
N VAL A 94 -3.45 -13.40 0.14
CA VAL A 94 -2.36 -13.97 0.95
C VAL A 94 -2.77 -13.99 2.43
N GLY A 95 -2.64 -15.15 3.06
CA GLY A 95 -2.75 -15.26 4.52
C GLY A 95 -4.04 -14.69 5.12
N GLY A 96 -5.19 -14.89 4.47
CA GLY A 96 -6.47 -14.35 4.90
C GLY A 96 -6.72 -12.89 4.51
N LEU A 97 -5.84 -12.28 3.72
CA LEU A 97 -6.02 -10.97 3.13
C LEU A 97 -6.41 -11.09 1.65
N LEU A 98 -7.32 -10.26 1.19
CA LEU A 98 -7.71 -10.15 -0.22
C LEU A 98 -7.32 -8.79 -0.77
N LEU A 99 -6.83 -8.77 -1.99
CA LEU A 99 -6.54 -7.53 -2.69
C LEU A 99 -7.84 -6.93 -3.22
N ALA A 100 -8.05 -5.67 -2.94
CA ALA A 100 -9.18 -4.91 -3.44
C ALA A 100 -8.70 -3.58 -4.02
N ARG A 101 -9.47 -3.03 -4.94
CA ARG A 101 -9.27 -1.71 -5.52
C ARG A 101 -10.44 -0.80 -5.20
N VAL A 102 -10.19 0.48 -5.16
CA VAL A 102 -11.19 1.52 -4.97
C VAL A 102 -10.84 2.71 -5.86
N PRO A 103 -11.82 3.41 -6.46
CA PRO A 103 -11.56 4.65 -7.17
C PRO A 103 -10.87 5.67 -6.25
N GLU A 104 -9.86 6.36 -6.78
CA GLU A 104 -9.06 7.33 -5.99
C GLU A 104 -9.93 8.45 -5.40
N GLU A 105 -11.00 8.84 -6.11
CA GLU A 105 -11.96 9.84 -5.64
C GLU A 105 -12.68 9.40 -4.34
N ILE A 106 -13.11 8.14 -4.28
CA ILE A 106 -13.77 7.58 -3.08
C ILE A 106 -12.75 7.48 -1.94
N ALA A 107 -11.51 7.06 -2.25
CA ALA A 107 -10.45 6.97 -1.25
C ALA A 107 -10.14 8.35 -0.65
N ARG A 108 -10.05 9.38 -1.49
CA ARG A 108 -9.82 10.77 -1.08
C ARG A 108 -10.98 11.32 -0.25
N SER A 109 -12.20 11.20 -0.75
CA SER A 109 -13.41 11.64 -0.05
C SER A 109 -13.55 11.00 1.33
N ARG A 110 -13.22 9.72 1.45
CA ARG A 110 -13.21 9.01 2.72
C ARG A 110 -12.15 9.57 3.68
N THR A 111 -10.95 9.85 3.19
CA THR A 111 -9.88 10.43 4.01
C THR A 111 -10.29 11.82 4.53
N GLU A 112 -10.87 12.65 3.67
CA GLU A 112 -11.38 13.98 4.02
C GLU A 112 -12.51 13.90 5.06
N TYR A 113 -13.44 12.96 4.90
CA TYR A 113 -14.52 12.76 5.86
C TYR A 113 -14.00 12.46 7.27
N PHE A 114 -13.08 11.48 7.40
CA PHE A 114 -12.55 11.14 8.71
C PHE A 114 -11.63 12.21 9.28
N LYS A 115 -10.88 12.91 8.43
CA LYS A 115 -10.07 14.05 8.85
C LYS A 115 -10.96 15.16 9.45
N LYS A 116 -12.02 15.54 8.74
CA LYS A 116 -12.99 16.53 9.22
C LYS A 116 -13.68 16.10 10.52
N GLN A 117 -13.99 14.82 10.66
CA GLN A 117 -14.56 14.28 11.90
C GLN A 117 -13.56 14.39 13.06
N SER A 118 -12.30 14.03 12.85
CA SER A 118 -11.25 14.14 13.88
C SER A 118 -11.00 15.60 14.27
N GLU A 119 -10.91 16.50 13.29
CA GLU A 119 -10.77 17.94 13.53
C GLU A 119 -11.93 18.50 14.37
N GLY A 120 -13.17 18.12 14.06
CA GLY A 120 -14.33 18.52 14.85
C GLY A 120 -14.31 17.98 16.29
N GLN A 121 -13.80 16.76 16.50
CA GLN A 121 -13.62 16.19 17.84
C GLN A 121 -12.52 16.93 18.62
N GLU A 122 -11.39 17.26 17.98
CA GLU A 122 -10.32 18.03 18.60
C GLU A 122 -10.79 19.42 19.01
N GLU A 123 -11.50 20.11 18.11
CA GLU A 123 -12.08 21.44 18.40
C GLU A 123 -13.09 21.38 19.58
N ALA A 124 -13.91 20.36 19.65
CA ALA A 124 -14.84 20.17 20.77
C ALA A 124 -14.09 20.00 22.10
N ILE A 125 -13.02 19.20 22.12
CA ILE A 125 -12.19 18.99 23.30
C ILE A 125 -11.49 20.29 23.73
N GLU A 126 -10.94 21.04 22.77
CA GLU A 126 -10.31 22.33 23.06
C GLU A 126 -11.29 23.35 23.65
N ASN A 127 -12.51 23.39 23.10
CA ASN A 127 -13.56 24.25 23.61
C ASN A 127 -13.98 23.88 25.04
N ASP A 128 -14.10 22.58 25.33
CA ASP A 128 -14.44 22.10 26.68
C ASP A 128 -13.31 22.41 27.67
N LEU A 129 -12.05 22.19 27.28
CA LEU A 129 -10.89 22.56 28.09
C LEU A 129 -10.85 24.07 28.40
N MET A 130 -11.12 24.93 27.41
CA MET A 130 -11.17 26.37 27.60
C MET A 130 -12.30 26.79 28.53
N ARG A 131 -13.43 26.08 28.55
CA ARG A 131 -14.52 26.36 29.48
C ARG A 131 -14.19 25.97 30.92
N GLU A 132 -13.40 24.92 31.09
CA GLU A 132 -12.99 24.43 32.41
C GLU A 132 -11.74 25.13 32.93
N GLU A 133 -11.07 25.95 32.13
CA GLU A 133 -9.90 26.72 32.52
C GLU A 133 -10.26 27.75 33.58
N HIS A 134 -9.65 27.63 34.75
CA HIS A 134 -9.82 28.57 35.83
C HIS A 134 -8.53 29.37 36.06
N LYS A 135 -8.66 30.67 36.34
CA LYS A 135 -7.56 31.61 36.52
C LYS A 135 -6.52 31.16 37.57
N SER A 136 -6.92 30.32 38.51
CA SER A 136 -6.04 29.75 39.55
C SER A 136 -5.41 28.44 39.18
N MET A 137 -5.81 27.81 38.05
CA MET A 137 -5.35 26.49 37.59
C MET A 137 -5.36 26.43 36.06
N PRO A 138 -4.39 27.11 35.41
CA PRO A 138 -4.30 27.14 33.96
C PRO A 138 -3.99 25.72 33.44
N ILE A 139 -4.71 25.28 32.38
CA ILE A 139 -4.49 24.04 31.72
C ILE A 139 -3.43 24.22 30.62
N ASN A 140 -2.25 23.66 30.83
CA ASN A 140 -1.20 23.63 29.83
C ASN A 140 -1.30 22.33 29.02
N VAL A 141 -1.58 22.45 27.73
CA VAL A 141 -1.56 21.32 26.79
C VAL A 141 -0.22 21.32 26.06
N ASP A 142 0.69 20.46 26.49
CA ASP A 142 1.99 20.28 25.82
C ASP A 142 1.93 19.00 24.94
N ARG A 143 1.81 19.19 23.63
CA ARG A 143 1.81 18.09 22.64
C ARG A 143 3.22 17.92 22.09
N GLN A 144 4.01 17.02 22.68
CA GLN A 144 5.32 16.66 22.15
C GLN A 144 5.26 15.27 21.50
N SER A 145 5.42 15.24 20.18
CA SER A 145 5.68 13.99 19.45
C SER A 145 7.14 13.95 19.03
N ARG A 146 7.91 13.03 19.62
CA ARG A 146 9.32 12.83 19.28
C ARG A 146 9.49 11.43 18.70
N THR A 147 9.64 11.34 17.39
CA THR A 147 10.00 10.10 16.70
C THR A 147 11.51 10.11 16.48
N THR A 148 12.23 9.25 17.17
CA THR A 148 13.65 8.95 16.90
C THR A 148 13.73 7.68 16.07
N PHE A 149 14.35 7.78 14.89
CA PHE A 149 14.68 6.65 14.02
C PHE A 149 16.13 6.20 14.31
#